data_5a4a19effcc04e8da422ff763c284e56
#
_entry.id   5a4a19effcc04e8da422ff763c284e56
#
_cell.length_a   1.000
_cell.length_b   1.000
_cell.length_c   1.000
_cell.angle_alpha   90.00
_cell.angle_beta   90.00
_cell.angle_gamma   90.00
#
_symmetry.space_group_name_H-M   'P 1'
#
loop_
_entity.id
_entity.type
_entity.pdbx_description
1 polymer ?
#
loop_
_entity_poly.entity_id
_entity_poly.type
_entity_poly.pdbx_seq_one_letter_code
_entity_poly.pdbx_strand_id
1 'polypeptide(L)'
;SKIAKGEVVDGLGFAPDFSDQLKAMDSLEKVLMIAERQKVENEEKENREKAAMWTIPITDITSDFVAIYRTVHEAFAGEVDVHEIISKGGRGSIKSSFWGNLSYETIRQDPQAHVVYTRRYKVDLRSSVFNQFMKTVIRYHDLENWDFKQSPMCAVYKPTGQMVMFAGADKPISLKSFNVPFGYVKMLIHEECDEMAGVEQMDNIEDTFLRADTPALDIKIFNPPKSKNNFMNEYTEECQNKPQTRICHSYYYNVPVKWLGKRFFERAEWFRIHKPLYYKNNYLGEVTGTGGGIFDNLEIRKISDEELMTFDLINHGLDFGYTHPQVFSQNYYDYETDTLYIFGEVYSKKCKNSTFARKIKKFMNVEIICDSARPDGIAEMQDWGFNAIGAKKRWGSGKGRDY
;
A
#
# COMPACT_ATOMS: atom_id res chain seq x y z
N SER A 1 78.52 21.89 -1.82
CA SER A 1 78.13 23.04 -1.00
C SER A 1 77.90 24.34 -1.78
N LYS A 2 78.59 24.58 -2.92
CA LYS A 2 78.30 25.77 -3.80
C LYS A 2 77.00 25.61 -4.61
N ILE A 3 76.69 24.38 -5.04
CA ILE A 3 75.45 24.06 -5.75
C ILE A 3 74.24 24.31 -4.84
N ALA A 4 74.31 24.07 -3.56
CA ALA A 4 73.24 24.29 -2.60
C ALA A 4 72.94 25.80 -2.32
N LYS A 5 73.83 26.72 -2.80
CA LYS A 5 73.60 28.18 -2.68
C LYS A 5 73.14 28.83 -3.98
N GLY A 6 72.86 28.08 -5.04
CA GLY A 6 72.46 28.61 -6.36
C GLY A 6 73.57 29.30 -7.11
N GLU A 7 74.87 29.09 -6.73
CA GLU A 7 75.97 29.62 -7.47
C GLU A 7 76.25 28.87 -8.76
N VAL A 8 76.47 29.56 -9.86
CA VAL A 8 76.86 28.98 -11.16
C VAL A 8 78.26 28.35 -11.02
N VAL A 9 78.33 27.04 -11.28
CA VAL A 9 79.61 26.31 -11.36
C VAL A 9 79.90 26.06 -12.82
N ASP A 10 81.14 26.34 -13.23
CA ASP A 10 81.56 26.22 -14.64
C ASP A 10 81.07 24.94 -15.31
N GLY A 11 80.29 25.10 -16.36
CA GLY A 11 79.74 24.03 -17.21
C GLY A 11 78.52 23.26 -16.77
N LEU A 12 77.95 23.55 -15.57
CA LEU A 12 76.81 22.77 -15.01
C LEU A 12 75.45 23.49 -15.00
N GLY A 13 75.37 24.70 -15.49
CA GLY A 13 74.11 25.49 -15.48
C GLY A 13 73.66 25.87 -14.06
N PHE A 14 72.62 26.66 -13.99
CA PHE A 14 72.03 27.17 -12.73
C PHE A 14 71.19 26.02 -12.09
N ALA A 15 71.54 25.62 -10.88
CA ALA A 15 70.72 24.69 -10.10
C ALA A 15 69.68 25.54 -9.30
N PRO A 16 68.37 25.26 -9.47
CA PRO A 16 67.33 26.00 -8.73
C PRO A 16 67.50 25.82 -7.23
N ASP A 17 67.26 26.93 -6.49
CA ASP A 17 67.24 26.93 -5.03
C ASP A 17 66.21 25.93 -4.50
N PHE A 18 66.47 25.38 -3.30
CA PHE A 18 65.55 24.44 -2.63
C PHE A 18 64.15 25.06 -2.41
N SER A 19 64.06 26.37 -2.20
CA SER A 19 62.81 27.12 -2.14
C SER A 19 62.03 27.10 -3.46
N ASP A 20 62.70 27.19 -4.62
CA ASP A 20 62.09 27.15 -5.93
C ASP A 20 61.63 25.71 -6.30
N GLN A 21 62.37 24.69 -5.84
CA GLN A 21 61.91 23.28 -5.98
C GLN A 21 60.67 23.00 -5.16
N LEU A 22 60.55 23.53 -3.91
CA LEU A 22 59.33 23.41 -3.09
C LEU A 22 58.11 24.11 -3.78
N LYS A 23 58.29 25.32 -4.28
CA LYS A 23 57.20 26.01 -5.01
C LYS A 23 56.78 25.26 -6.27
N ALA A 24 57.68 24.64 -6.98
CA ALA A 24 57.38 23.82 -8.14
C ALA A 24 56.61 22.56 -7.73
N MET A 25 56.95 21.91 -6.61
CA MET A 25 56.21 20.76 -6.08
C MET A 25 54.77 21.16 -5.67
N ASP A 26 54.58 22.26 -4.91
CA ASP A 26 53.27 22.78 -4.54
C ASP A 26 52.40 23.09 -5.76
N SER A 27 53.03 23.64 -6.80
CA SER A 27 52.33 23.92 -8.08
C SER A 27 51.91 22.66 -8.80
N LEU A 28 52.77 21.59 -8.75
CA LEU A 28 52.49 20.31 -9.35
C LEU A 28 51.34 19.59 -8.61
N GLU A 29 51.36 19.60 -7.27
CA GLU A 29 50.23 19.06 -6.46
C GLU A 29 48.90 19.74 -6.76
N LYS A 30 48.87 21.07 -6.90
CA LYS A 30 47.66 21.81 -7.29
C LYS A 30 47.17 21.41 -8.68
N VAL A 31 48.07 21.24 -9.63
CA VAL A 31 47.69 20.79 -10.99
C VAL A 31 47.14 19.37 -10.97
N LEU A 32 47.74 18.46 -10.19
CA LEU A 32 47.25 17.09 -10.03
C LEU A 32 45.86 17.06 -9.38
N MET A 33 45.63 17.84 -8.31
CA MET A 33 44.32 17.96 -7.69
C MET A 33 43.23 18.49 -8.65
N ILE A 34 43.56 19.46 -9.50
CA ILE A 34 42.65 19.99 -10.51
C ILE A 34 42.34 18.92 -11.56
N ALA A 35 43.35 18.20 -12.04
CA ALA A 35 43.17 17.13 -13.01
C ALA A 35 42.31 15.96 -12.47
N GLU A 36 42.51 15.58 -11.20
CA GLU A 36 41.69 14.59 -10.52
C GLU A 36 40.23 15.03 -10.39
N ARG A 37 39.98 16.30 -9.98
CA ARG A 37 38.63 16.87 -9.93
C ARG A 37 37.96 16.84 -11.30
N GLN A 38 38.66 17.27 -12.34
CA GLN A 38 38.11 17.26 -13.71
C GLN A 38 37.79 15.84 -14.19
N LYS A 39 38.63 14.85 -13.83
CA LYS A 39 38.39 13.46 -14.15
C LYS A 39 37.12 12.96 -13.46
N VAL A 40 36.92 13.23 -12.16
CA VAL A 40 35.71 12.87 -11.41
C VAL A 40 34.48 13.55 -12.00
N GLU A 41 34.53 14.86 -12.29
CA GLU A 41 33.42 15.60 -12.91
C GLU A 41 33.04 15.03 -14.30
N ASN A 42 34.02 14.63 -15.10
CA ASN A 42 33.77 14.04 -16.42
C ASN A 42 33.16 12.61 -16.28
N GLU A 43 33.64 11.80 -15.36
CA GLU A 43 33.07 10.47 -15.07
C GLU A 43 31.62 10.60 -14.56
N GLU A 44 31.35 11.57 -13.69
CA GLU A 44 29.98 11.86 -13.22
C GLU A 44 29.07 12.31 -14.36
N LYS A 45 29.55 13.17 -15.25
CA LYS A 45 28.81 13.63 -16.43
C LYS A 45 28.49 12.49 -17.38
N GLU A 46 29.47 11.64 -17.70
CA GLU A 46 29.25 10.46 -18.53
C GLU A 46 28.28 9.48 -17.93
N ASN A 47 28.33 9.27 -16.59
CA ASN A 47 27.38 8.42 -15.87
C ASN A 47 25.97 9.02 -15.89
N ARG A 48 25.82 10.36 -15.78
CA ARG A 48 24.53 11.03 -15.91
C ARG A 48 23.95 10.90 -17.31
N GLU A 49 24.75 11.05 -18.35
CA GLU A 49 24.33 10.86 -19.74
C GLU A 49 23.91 9.43 -20.02
N LYS A 50 24.63 8.42 -19.52
CA LYS A 50 24.26 7.00 -19.63
C LYS A 50 22.98 6.69 -18.84
N ALA A 51 22.77 7.31 -17.70
CA ALA A 51 21.56 7.15 -16.90
C ALA A 51 20.32 7.68 -17.62
N ALA A 52 20.41 8.83 -18.26
CA ALA A 52 19.30 9.49 -18.96
C ALA A 52 18.77 8.74 -20.20
N MET A 53 19.45 7.66 -20.63
CA MET A 53 19.06 6.87 -21.83
C MET A 53 18.33 5.57 -21.49
N TRP A 54 18.18 5.20 -20.21
CA TRP A 54 17.58 3.92 -19.86
C TRP A 54 16.04 4.00 -19.79
N THR A 55 15.36 3.07 -20.44
CA THR A 55 13.90 2.95 -20.43
C THR A 55 13.47 1.52 -20.12
N ILE A 56 12.27 1.34 -19.56
CA ILE A 56 11.69 0.02 -19.34
C ILE A 56 11.53 -0.69 -20.69
N PRO A 57 12.04 -1.93 -20.85
CA PRO A 57 11.76 -2.71 -22.04
C PRO A 57 10.26 -2.87 -22.27
N ILE A 58 9.78 -2.59 -23.48
CA ILE A 58 8.34 -2.67 -23.80
C ILE A 58 7.74 -4.05 -23.51
N THR A 59 8.56 -5.10 -23.54
CA THR A 59 8.17 -6.47 -23.17
C THR A 59 7.86 -6.65 -21.70
N ASP A 60 8.23 -5.68 -20.86
CA ASP A 60 8.02 -5.66 -19.40
C ASP A 60 6.80 -4.84 -19.01
N ILE A 61 6.09 -4.26 -19.99
CA ILE A 61 4.88 -3.48 -19.83
C ILE A 61 3.70 -4.29 -20.39
N THR A 62 2.72 -4.60 -19.54
CA THR A 62 1.47 -5.24 -20.04
C THR A 62 0.55 -4.23 -20.67
N SER A 63 -0.40 -4.69 -21.49
CA SER A 63 -1.34 -3.83 -22.23
C SER A 63 -2.07 -2.81 -21.36
N ASP A 64 -2.40 -3.18 -20.12
CA ASP A 64 -3.11 -2.31 -19.17
C ASP A 64 -2.31 -1.07 -18.78
N PHE A 65 -0.98 -1.16 -18.82
CA PHE A 65 -0.10 -0.07 -18.40
C PHE A 65 0.49 0.76 -19.55
N VAL A 66 0.29 0.38 -20.82
CA VAL A 66 0.87 1.12 -21.95
C VAL A 66 0.41 2.59 -21.99
N ALA A 67 -0.88 2.82 -21.80
CA ALA A 67 -1.43 4.19 -21.79
C ALA A 67 -0.91 5.00 -20.61
N ILE A 68 -0.86 4.41 -19.41
CA ILE A 68 -0.37 5.07 -18.19
C ILE A 68 1.14 5.33 -18.29
N TYR A 69 1.91 4.40 -18.82
CA TYR A 69 3.34 4.60 -19.07
C TYR A 69 3.60 5.85 -19.93
N ARG A 70 2.85 6.00 -21.04
CA ARG A 70 2.91 7.20 -21.88
C ARG A 70 2.51 8.46 -21.11
N THR A 71 1.37 8.42 -20.40
CA THR A 71 0.90 9.56 -19.61
C THR A 71 1.92 10.02 -18.56
N VAL A 72 2.63 9.10 -17.91
CA VAL A 72 3.69 9.46 -16.94
C VAL A 72 4.81 10.23 -17.62
N HIS A 73 5.27 9.78 -18.79
CA HIS A 73 6.32 10.50 -19.53
C HIS A 73 5.85 11.86 -20.01
N GLU A 74 4.63 11.97 -20.56
CA GLU A 74 4.02 13.24 -20.96
C GLU A 74 3.86 14.19 -19.77
N ALA A 75 3.45 13.69 -18.59
CA ALA A 75 3.36 14.48 -17.37
C ALA A 75 4.73 14.98 -16.90
N PHE A 76 5.74 14.11 -16.89
CA PHE A 76 7.11 14.49 -16.52
C PHE A 76 7.76 15.47 -17.51
N ALA A 77 7.34 15.47 -18.76
CA ALA A 77 7.74 16.44 -19.77
C ALA A 77 6.95 17.76 -19.68
N GLY A 78 5.89 17.82 -18.86
CA GLY A 78 4.99 18.98 -18.77
C GLY A 78 4.05 19.12 -19.96
N GLU A 79 3.86 18.06 -20.75
CA GLU A 79 2.99 18.03 -21.94
C GLU A 79 1.51 17.85 -21.59
N VAL A 80 1.22 17.24 -20.43
CA VAL A 80 -0.12 17.03 -19.91
C VAL A 80 -0.21 17.45 -18.44
N ASP A 81 -1.34 18.04 -18.05
CA ASP A 81 -1.64 18.46 -16.69
C ASP A 81 -2.20 17.26 -15.87
N VAL A 82 -1.32 16.34 -15.51
CA VAL A 82 -1.64 15.17 -14.68
C VAL A 82 -0.75 15.17 -13.45
N HIS A 83 -1.37 15.12 -12.27
CA HIS A 83 -0.69 15.17 -10.97
C HIS A 83 -0.92 13.89 -10.18
N GLU A 84 -1.99 13.15 -10.47
CA GLU A 84 -2.40 11.98 -9.71
C GLU A 84 -2.70 10.79 -10.62
N ILE A 85 -2.29 9.59 -10.17
CA ILE A 85 -2.66 8.33 -10.82
C ILE A 85 -3.20 7.35 -9.79
N ILE A 86 -4.45 6.91 -10.00
CA ILE A 86 -5.08 5.86 -9.20
C ILE A 86 -4.91 4.54 -9.93
N SER A 87 -4.05 3.65 -9.41
CA SER A 87 -3.73 2.34 -9.98
C SER A 87 -4.42 1.23 -9.21
N LYS A 88 -5.58 0.79 -9.70
CA LYS A 88 -6.39 -0.26 -9.08
C LYS A 88 -6.38 -1.56 -9.87
N GLY A 89 -6.75 -2.67 -9.22
CA GLY A 89 -6.86 -3.97 -9.89
C GLY A 89 -6.79 -5.13 -8.91
N GLY A 90 -7.14 -6.32 -9.37
CA GLY A 90 -7.12 -7.53 -8.56
C GLY A 90 -5.72 -8.09 -8.28
N ARG A 91 -5.67 -9.22 -7.60
CA ARG A 91 -4.44 -9.96 -7.35
C ARG A 91 -3.81 -10.44 -8.66
N GLY A 92 -2.48 -10.36 -8.74
CA GLY A 92 -1.73 -10.80 -9.91
C GLY A 92 -1.76 -9.83 -11.09
N SER A 93 -2.39 -8.66 -10.97
CA SER A 93 -2.41 -7.65 -12.04
C SER A 93 -1.10 -6.84 -12.16
N ILE A 94 -0.06 -7.21 -11.40
CA ILE A 94 1.32 -6.71 -11.42
C ILE A 94 1.52 -5.20 -11.19
N LYS A 95 0.56 -4.51 -10.56
CA LYS A 95 0.64 -3.07 -10.27
C LYS A 95 1.97 -2.68 -9.60
N SER A 96 2.28 -3.28 -8.45
CA SER A 96 3.49 -2.96 -7.69
C SER A 96 4.79 -3.24 -8.49
N SER A 97 4.77 -4.24 -9.37
CA SER A 97 5.92 -4.52 -10.26
C SER A 97 6.08 -3.44 -11.33
N PHE A 98 5.00 -2.99 -11.94
CA PHE A 98 5.02 -1.91 -12.93
C PHE A 98 5.56 -0.61 -12.31
N TRP A 99 5.02 -0.20 -11.17
CA TRP A 99 5.44 1.01 -10.48
C TRP A 99 6.87 0.90 -9.94
N GLY A 100 7.32 -0.30 -9.54
CA GLY A 100 8.71 -0.58 -9.20
C GLY A 100 9.66 -0.39 -10.38
N ASN A 101 9.29 -0.88 -11.55
CA ASN A 101 10.06 -0.68 -12.78
C ASN A 101 10.13 0.81 -13.16
N LEU A 102 9.00 1.51 -13.06
CA LEU A 102 8.93 2.94 -13.39
C LEU A 102 9.71 3.81 -12.39
N SER A 103 9.71 3.44 -11.12
CA SER A 103 10.58 4.08 -10.10
C SER A 103 12.06 3.92 -10.43
N TYR A 104 12.46 2.72 -10.86
CA TYR A 104 13.83 2.47 -11.30
C TYR A 104 14.18 3.32 -12.53
N GLU A 105 13.30 3.38 -13.54
CA GLU A 105 13.48 4.21 -14.71
C GLU A 105 13.60 5.70 -14.35
N THR A 106 12.73 6.20 -13.48
CA THR A 106 12.74 7.60 -13.02
C THR A 106 14.08 7.99 -12.41
N ILE A 107 14.65 7.14 -11.54
CA ILE A 107 15.98 7.35 -10.95
C ILE A 107 17.06 7.35 -12.04
N ARG A 108 16.93 6.49 -13.06
CA ARG A 108 17.93 6.37 -14.12
C ARG A 108 17.86 7.50 -15.15
N GLN A 109 16.70 8.10 -15.38
CA GLN A 109 16.51 9.16 -16.37
C GLN A 109 16.73 10.57 -15.83
N ASP A 110 16.42 10.82 -14.57
CA ASP A 110 16.46 12.14 -13.97
C ASP A 110 17.37 12.17 -12.74
N PRO A 111 18.61 12.67 -12.85
CA PRO A 111 19.59 12.62 -11.77
C PRO A 111 19.25 13.52 -10.56
N GLN A 112 18.17 14.31 -10.61
CA GLN A 112 17.67 15.11 -9.49
C GLN A 112 16.42 14.50 -8.83
N ALA A 113 15.84 13.46 -9.45
CA ALA A 113 14.62 12.85 -8.98
C ALA A 113 14.85 11.86 -7.82
N HIS A 114 13.97 11.91 -6.85
CA HIS A 114 13.82 10.89 -5.80
C HIS A 114 12.43 10.27 -5.88
N VAL A 115 12.29 9.08 -5.31
CA VAL A 115 11.01 8.36 -5.22
C VAL A 115 10.70 8.06 -3.77
N VAL A 116 9.45 8.21 -3.36
CA VAL A 116 8.99 7.88 -2.00
C VAL A 116 7.87 6.86 -2.09
N TYR A 117 8.04 5.74 -1.39
CA TYR A 117 6.98 4.78 -1.14
C TYR A 117 6.44 4.95 0.26
N THR A 118 5.12 4.95 0.38
CA THR A 118 4.44 4.95 1.68
C THR A 118 3.50 3.76 1.79
N ARG A 119 3.33 3.26 2.99
CA ARG A 119 2.32 2.29 3.39
C ARG A 119 1.82 2.64 4.78
N ARG A 120 0.62 2.21 5.17
CA ARG A 120 0.07 2.52 6.49
C ARG A 120 1.04 2.18 7.61
N TYR A 121 1.59 0.96 7.64
CA TYR A 121 2.48 0.50 8.70
C TYR A 121 3.91 0.30 8.20
N LYS A 122 4.87 0.87 8.94
CA LYS A 122 6.31 0.75 8.62
C LYS A 122 6.80 -0.70 8.57
N VAL A 123 6.27 -1.58 9.43
CA VAL A 123 6.68 -2.98 9.53
C VAL A 123 6.43 -3.77 8.25
N ASP A 124 5.42 -3.38 7.47
CA ASP A 124 5.02 -4.08 6.25
C ASP A 124 5.86 -3.70 5.02
N LEU A 125 6.53 -2.55 5.07
CA LEU A 125 7.33 -2.02 3.95
C LEU A 125 8.47 -2.95 3.54
N ARG A 126 9.15 -3.58 4.52
CA ARG A 126 10.30 -4.45 4.25
C ARG A 126 9.92 -5.70 3.47
N SER A 127 8.85 -6.35 3.86
CA SER A 127 8.38 -7.60 3.24
C SER A 127 7.66 -7.37 1.91
N SER A 128 7.21 -6.14 1.64
CA SER A 128 6.47 -5.75 0.44
C SER A 128 7.32 -4.93 -0.52
N VAL A 129 7.12 -3.61 -0.54
CA VAL A 129 7.66 -2.70 -1.57
C VAL A 129 9.18 -2.58 -1.58
N PHE A 130 9.85 -2.65 -0.43
CA PHE A 130 11.31 -2.61 -0.39
C PHE A 130 11.92 -3.83 -1.10
N ASN A 131 11.45 -5.04 -0.75
CA ASN A 131 11.89 -6.26 -1.44
C ASN A 131 11.44 -6.30 -2.90
N GLN A 132 10.27 -5.72 -3.22
CA GLN A 132 9.80 -5.63 -4.60
C GLN A 132 10.71 -4.73 -5.45
N PHE A 133 11.11 -3.58 -4.93
CA PHE A 133 12.05 -2.69 -5.62
C PHE A 133 13.44 -3.33 -5.77
N MET A 134 13.92 -4.03 -4.74
CA MET A 134 15.18 -4.80 -4.85
C MET A 134 15.12 -5.85 -5.96
N LYS A 135 13.99 -6.57 -6.11
CA LYS A 135 13.79 -7.52 -7.20
C LYS A 135 13.82 -6.85 -8.57
N THR A 136 13.28 -5.63 -8.68
CA THR A 136 13.38 -4.82 -9.91
C THR A 136 14.84 -4.54 -10.27
N VAL A 137 15.64 -4.08 -9.31
CA VAL A 137 17.06 -3.80 -9.53
C VAL A 137 17.84 -5.07 -9.93
N ILE A 138 17.57 -6.20 -9.26
CA ILE A 138 18.18 -7.49 -9.60
C ILE A 138 17.78 -7.93 -11.01
N ARG A 139 16.53 -7.75 -11.41
CA ARG A 139 16.00 -8.09 -12.73
C ARG A 139 16.74 -7.35 -13.85
N TYR A 140 17.11 -6.10 -13.60
CA TYR A 140 17.85 -5.28 -14.56
C TYR A 140 19.38 -5.39 -14.40
N HIS A 141 19.87 -6.36 -13.62
CA HIS A 141 21.29 -6.67 -13.41
C HIS A 141 22.12 -5.46 -12.95
N ASP A 142 21.52 -4.58 -12.11
CA ASP A 142 22.11 -3.29 -11.70
C ASP A 142 22.40 -3.22 -10.20
N LEU A 143 22.43 -4.36 -9.50
CA LEU A 143 22.55 -4.42 -8.04
C LEU A 143 23.86 -3.78 -7.54
N GLU A 144 24.92 -3.84 -8.31
CA GLU A 144 26.22 -3.23 -7.96
C GLU A 144 26.18 -1.72 -7.83
N ASN A 145 25.26 -1.05 -8.54
CA ASN A 145 25.08 0.39 -8.50
C ASN A 145 24.12 0.86 -7.39
N TRP A 146 23.62 -0.05 -6.57
CA TRP A 146 22.67 0.28 -5.52
C TRP A 146 23.16 -0.10 -4.13
N ASP A 147 22.80 0.72 -3.13
CA ASP A 147 23.02 0.46 -1.71
C ASP A 147 21.66 0.39 -1.00
N PHE A 148 21.29 -0.79 -0.49
CA PHE A 148 20.02 -1.04 0.17
C PHE A 148 20.18 -0.96 1.68
N LYS A 149 19.64 0.10 2.31
CA LYS A 149 19.70 0.37 3.75
C LYS A 149 18.38 0.03 4.44
N GLN A 150 18.45 -0.55 5.63
CA GLN A 150 17.28 -0.91 6.42
C GLN A 150 16.90 0.15 7.47
N SER A 151 17.83 1.02 7.84
CA SER A 151 17.62 2.07 8.83
C SER A 151 18.49 3.30 8.52
N PRO A 152 17.93 4.38 7.98
CA PRO A 152 16.57 4.51 7.44
C PRO A 152 16.36 3.56 6.27
N MET A 153 15.09 3.13 6.05
CA MET A 153 14.78 2.19 4.95
C MET A 153 14.81 2.95 3.62
N CYS A 154 15.83 2.70 2.81
CA CYS A 154 15.99 3.32 1.49
C CYS A 154 16.92 2.50 0.59
N ALA A 155 16.79 2.73 -0.72
CA ALA A 155 17.73 2.27 -1.73
C ALA A 155 18.42 3.51 -2.33
N VAL A 156 19.75 3.54 -2.30
CA VAL A 156 20.55 4.66 -2.83
C VAL A 156 21.20 4.23 -4.12
N TYR A 157 20.99 4.99 -5.18
CA TYR A 157 21.68 4.82 -6.46
C TYR A 157 23.06 5.47 -6.37
N LYS A 158 24.11 4.65 -6.29
CA LYS A 158 25.48 5.11 -5.99
C LYS A 158 26.05 6.14 -6.98
N PRO A 159 25.81 6.01 -8.32
CA PRO A 159 26.41 6.95 -9.28
C PRO A 159 26.01 8.40 -9.09
N THR A 160 24.81 8.67 -8.57
CA THR A 160 24.26 10.03 -8.45
C THR A 160 23.81 10.38 -7.03
N GLY A 161 23.70 9.39 -6.13
CA GLY A 161 23.26 9.58 -4.76
C GLY A 161 21.74 9.71 -4.57
N GLN A 162 20.95 9.55 -5.63
CA GLN A 162 19.49 9.58 -5.55
C GLN A 162 18.94 8.45 -4.69
N MET A 163 17.72 8.63 -4.18
CA MET A 163 17.14 7.71 -3.22
C MET A 163 15.73 7.27 -3.62
N VAL A 164 15.46 5.98 -3.43
CA VAL A 164 14.12 5.44 -3.28
C VAL A 164 13.89 5.21 -1.80
N MET A 165 12.99 5.96 -1.18
CA MET A 165 12.72 5.97 0.25
C MET A 165 11.46 5.19 0.58
N PHE A 166 11.41 4.55 1.75
CA PHE A 166 10.27 3.74 2.21
C PHE A 166 9.86 4.20 3.60
N ALA A 167 8.65 4.75 3.71
CA ALA A 167 8.16 5.41 4.91
C ALA A 167 6.78 4.87 5.36
N GLY A 168 6.61 4.60 6.66
CA GLY A 168 5.31 4.26 7.24
C GLY A 168 4.50 5.52 7.56
N ALA A 169 3.22 5.50 7.23
CA ALA A 169 2.28 6.58 7.53
C ALA A 169 1.74 6.54 8.97
N ASP A 170 2.04 5.48 9.73
CA ASP A 170 1.65 5.29 11.13
C ASP A 170 2.28 6.32 12.09
N LYS A 171 3.36 6.99 11.68
CA LYS A 171 4.04 8.03 12.46
C LYS A 171 4.23 9.31 11.64
N PRO A 172 3.21 10.17 11.54
CA PRO A 172 3.27 11.40 10.74
C PRO A 172 4.44 12.34 11.09
N ILE A 173 4.86 12.37 12.36
CA ILE A 173 6.00 13.19 12.80
C ILE A 173 7.31 12.72 12.16
N SER A 174 7.49 11.43 11.95
CA SER A 174 8.68 10.89 11.30
C SER A 174 8.73 11.22 9.80
N LEU A 175 7.59 11.38 9.15
CA LEU A 175 7.51 11.79 7.74
C LEU A 175 7.96 13.24 7.53
N LYS A 176 7.62 14.15 8.45
CA LYS A 176 8.01 15.58 8.38
C LYS A 176 9.52 15.80 8.49
N SER A 177 10.28 14.84 9.02
CA SER A 177 11.75 14.87 9.09
C SER A 177 12.45 14.23 7.89
N PHE A 178 11.70 13.65 6.96
CA PHE A 178 12.25 13.10 5.72
C PHE A 178 12.50 14.22 4.72
N ASN A 179 13.78 14.54 4.51
CA ASN A 179 14.22 15.45 3.45
C ASN A 179 15.11 14.70 2.49
N VAL A 180 14.95 14.96 1.20
CA VAL A 180 15.92 14.53 0.21
C VAL A 180 17.19 15.40 0.31
N PRO A 181 18.39 14.82 0.14
CA PRO A 181 19.65 15.54 0.31
C PRO A 181 19.88 16.61 -0.80
N PHE A 182 19.23 16.46 -1.94
CA PHE A 182 19.26 17.36 -3.09
C PHE A 182 18.05 17.09 -3.99
N GLY A 183 17.86 17.85 -5.06
CA GLY A 183 16.81 17.61 -6.05
C GLY A 183 15.40 17.65 -5.46
N TYR A 184 14.53 16.77 -5.92
CA TYR A 184 13.11 16.74 -5.58
C TYR A 184 12.51 15.32 -5.62
N VAL A 185 11.39 15.15 -4.94
CA VAL A 185 10.58 13.92 -5.07
C VAL A 185 9.74 14.02 -6.33
N LYS A 186 9.97 13.12 -7.29
CA LYS A 186 9.28 13.07 -8.58
C LYS A 186 8.11 12.11 -8.58
N MET A 187 8.17 11.05 -7.76
CA MET A 187 7.09 10.09 -7.56
C MET A 187 6.87 9.86 -6.08
N LEU A 188 5.64 10.07 -5.64
CA LEU A 188 5.13 9.63 -4.36
C LEU A 188 4.18 8.47 -4.61
N ILE A 189 4.40 7.32 -3.96
CA ILE A 189 3.65 6.09 -4.21
C ILE A 189 3.06 5.59 -2.90
N HIS A 190 1.74 5.56 -2.83
CA HIS A 190 0.98 4.99 -1.73
C HIS A 190 0.61 3.54 -2.06
N GLU A 191 1.29 2.58 -1.44
CA GLU A 191 1.04 1.15 -1.64
C GLU A 191 -0.01 0.66 -0.65
N GLU A 192 -0.97 -0.14 -1.15
CA GLU A 192 -2.14 -0.60 -0.39
C GLU A 192 -2.84 0.57 0.32
N CYS A 193 -3.11 1.63 -0.43
CA CYS A 193 -3.61 2.89 0.11
C CYS A 193 -5.04 2.78 0.70
N ASP A 194 -5.78 1.73 0.37
CA ASP A 194 -7.06 1.38 1.00
C ASP A 194 -6.93 1.01 2.51
N GLU A 195 -5.70 0.72 2.97
CA GLU A 195 -5.39 0.52 4.39
C GLU A 195 -5.10 1.83 5.14
N MET A 196 -4.88 2.97 4.44
CA MET A 196 -4.61 4.28 5.07
C MET A 196 -5.79 4.72 5.97
N ALA A 197 -5.58 5.73 6.80
CA ALA A 197 -6.63 6.23 7.69
C ALA A 197 -7.71 7.05 6.95
N GLY A 198 -7.45 7.41 5.70
CA GLY A 198 -8.35 8.18 4.83
C GLY A 198 -7.56 8.99 3.83
N VAL A 199 -8.28 9.71 2.96
CA VAL A 199 -7.69 10.58 1.92
C VAL A 199 -6.86 11.68 2.53
N GLU A 200 -7.35 12.34 3.59
CA GLU A 200 -6.63 13.42 4.29
C GLU A 200 -5.23 13.01 4.77
N GLN A 201 -5.02 11.73 5.11
CA GLN A 201 -3.69 11.26 5.49
C GLN A 201 -2.74 11.26 4.29
N MET A 202 -3.22 10.87 3.11
CA MET A 202 -2.43 10.86 1.88
C MET A 202 -2.14 12.28 1.42
N ASP A 203 -3.13 13.19 1.46
CA ASP A 203 -2.95 14.61 1.12
C ASP A 203 -1.87 15.27 2.00
N ASN A 204 -1.88 15.01 3.31
CA ASN A 204 -0.84 15.52 4.22
C ASN A 204 0.57 14.97 3.91
N ILE A 205 0.65 13.75 3.37
CA ILE A 205 1.91 13.16 2.94
C ILE A 205 2.34 13.79 1.62
N GLU A 206 1.43 13.98 0.68
CA GLU A 206 1.66 14.69 -0.58
C GLU A 206 2.22 16.08 -0.33
N ASP A 207 1.57 16.88 0.51
CA ASP A 207 2.03 18.22 0.95
C ASP A 207 3.43 18.21 1.58
N THR A 208 3.85 17.08 2.13
CA THR A 208 5.17 16.94 2.73
C THR A 208 6.25 16.71 1.69
N PHE A 209 5.99 15.92 0.66
CA PHE A 209 6.98 15.44 -0.28
C PHE A 209 6.96 16.15 -1.64
N LEU A 210 5.79 16.55 -2.15
CA LEU A 210 5.64 17.17 -3.48
C LEU A 210 5.58 18.69 -3.37
N ARG A 211 6.72 19.32 -3.09
CA ARG A 211 6.81 20.77 -2.85
C ARG A 211 7.60 21.54 -3.91
N ALA A 212 8.25 20.84 -4.83
CA ALA A 212 9.06 21.47 -5.85
C ALA A 212 8.20 22.00 -7.01
N ASP A 213 8.64 23.09 -7.63
CA ASP A 213 8.03 23.60 -8.87
C ASP A 213 8.53 22.78 -10.09
N THR A 214 8.30 21.47 -10.02
CA THR A 214 8.66 20.49 -11.05
C THR A 214 7.55 19.47 -11.21
N PRO A 215 7.31 18.94 -12.42
CA PRO A 215 6.30 17.91 -12.63
C PRO A 215 6.58 16.68 -11.77
N ALA A 216 5.62 16.34 -10.91
CA ALA A 216 5.68 15.20 -10.01
C ALA A 216 4.32 14.48 -9.99
N LEU A 217 4.32 13.22 -9.60
CA LEU A 217 3.12 12.39 -9.57
C LEU A 217 2.88 11.79 -8.19
N ASP A 218 1.64 11.90 -7.72
CA ASP A 218 1.08 11.12 -6.62
C ASP A 218 0.40 9.86 -7.16
N ILE A 219 0.84 8.70 -6.74
CA ILE A 219 0.37 7.40 -7.23
C ILE A 219 -0.26 6.61 -6.09
N LYS A 220 -1.54 6.27 -6.24
CA LYS A 220 -2.32 5.51 -5.27
C LYS A 220 -2.56 4.09 -5.79
N ILE A 221 -1.94 3.08 -5.13
CA ILE A 221 -2.02 1.67 -5.55
C ILE A 221 -2.85 0.89 -4.54
N PHE A 222 -3.87 0.18 -5.01
CA PHE A 222 -4.68 -0.67 -4.14
C PHE A 222 -5.43 -1.78 -4.89
N ASN A 223 -5.93 -2.76 -4.13
CA ASN A 223 -6.92 -3.71 -4.57
C ASN A 223 -8.27 -3.24 -4.04
N PRO A 224 -9.26 -2.92 -4.90
CA PRO A 224 -10.53 -2.38 -4.42
C PRO A 224 -11.17 -3.27 -3.35
N PRO A 225 -11.41 -2.74 -2.14
CA PRO A 225 -12.20 -3.42 -1.13
C PRO A 225 -13.61 -3.73 -1.64
N LYS A 226 -14.26 -4.75 -1.05
CA LYS A 226 -15.60 -5.14 -1.47
C LYS A 226 -16.64 -4.02 -1.27
N SER A 227 -16.56 -3.31 -0.15
CA SER A 227 -17.54 -2.28 0.22
C SER A 227 -17.43 -1.04 -0.65
N LYS A 228 -18.54 -0.56 -1.19
CA LYS A 228 -18.62 0.74 -1.87
C LYS A 228 -18.26 1.90 -0.98
N ASN A 229 -18.59 1.83 0.31
CA ASN A 229 -18.31 2.87 1.30
C ASN A 229 -16.87 2.83 1.84
N ASN A 230 -15.99 2.03 1.25
CA ASN A 230 -14.57 2.20 1.52
C ASN A 230 -14.10 3.51 0.89
N PHE A 231 -13.38 4.32 1.66
CA PHE A 231 -12.97 5.67 1.24
C PHE A 231 -12.19 5.70 -0.08
N MET A 232 -11.40 4.66 -0.40
CA MET A 232 -10.68 4.60 -1.68
C MET A 232 -11.58 4.29 -2.87
N ASN A 233 -12.67 3.52 -2.67
CA ASN A 233 -13.66 3.29 -3.70
C ASN A 233 -14.46 4.57 -3.98
N GLU A 234 -14.91 5.27 -2.92
CA GLU A 234 -15.60 6.56 -3.02
C GLU A 234 -14.71 7.61 -3.68
N TYR A 235 -13.48 7.77 -3.21
CA TYR A 235 -12.51 8.69 -3.79
C TYR A 235 -12.22 8.40 -5.27
N THR A 236 -12.12 7.12 -5.65
CA THR A 236 -11.93 6.74 -7.05
C THR A 236 -13.12 7.14 -7.93
N GLU A 237 -14.35 7.02 -7.42
CA GLU A 237 -15.55 7.48 -8.12
C GLU A 237 -15.58 9.01 -8.27
N GLU A 238 -15.23 9.76 -7.25
CA GLU A 238 -15.12 11.22 -7.27
C GLU A 238 -14.07 11.70 -8.29
N CYS A 239 -12.96 10.99 -8.40
CA CYS A 239 -11.86 11.33 -9.29
C CYS A 239 -12.10 10.98 -10.77
N GLN A 240 -13.18 10.27 -11.14
CA GLN A 240 -13.42 9.86 -12.54
C GLN A 240 -13.44 11.01 -13.54
N ASN A 241 -13.91 12.19 -13.11
CA ASN A 241 -14.01 13.37 -13.96
C ASN A 241 -12.99 14.48 -13.60
N LYS A 242 -12.04 14.19 -12.72
CA LYS A 242 -11.01 15.14 -12.32
C LYS A 242 -9.92 15.23 -13.40
N PRO A 243 -9.71 16.41 -14.05
CA PRO A 243 -8.83 16.51 -15.21
C PRO A 243 -7.37 16.10 -14.93
N GLN A 244 -6.87 16.36 -13.71
CA GLN A 244 -5.51 16.09 -13.30
C GLN A 244 -5.29 14.65 -12.81
N THR A 245 -6.35 13.83 -12.72
CA THR A 245 -6.27 12.44 -12.26
C THR A 245 -6.41 11.47 -13.42
N ARG A 246 -5.66 10.38 -13.39
CA ARG A 246 -5.84 9.23 -14.30
C ARG A 246 -6.09 7.97 -13.49
N ILE A 247 -7.07 7.18 -13.94
CA ILE A 247 -7.42 5.92 -13.31
C ILE A 247 -6.96 4.78 -14.22
N CYS A 248 -6.12 3.89 -13.69
CA CYS A 248 -5.66 2.68 -14.34
C CYS A 248 -6.26 1.46 -13.64
N HIS A 249 -6.99 0.63 -14.37
CA HIS A 249 -7.46 -0.65 -13.87
C HIS A 249 -6.74 -1.78 -14.60
N SER A 250 -5.97 -2.58 -13.86
CA SER A 250 -5.17 -3.67 -14.42
C SER A 250 -5.71 -5.05 -14.04
N TYR A 251 -5.55 -6.00 -14.95
CA TYR A 251 -6.12 -7.34 -14.86
C TYR A 251 -5.05 -8.42 -14.99
N TYR A 252 -5.16 -9.49 -14.20
CA TYR A 252 -4.22 -10.61 -14.21
C TYR A 252 -4.20 -11.36 -15.55
N TYR A 253 -5.31 -11.41 -16.28
CA TYR A 253 -5.41 -12.13 -17.55
C TYR A 253 -4.67 -11.47 -18.70
N ASN A 254 -4.27 -10.20 -18.56
CA ASN A 254 -3.38 -9.47 -19.46
C ASN A 254 -1.89 -9.67 -19.12
N VAL A 255 -1.60 -10.43 -18.08
CA VAL A 255 -0.23 -10.72 -17.64
C VAL A 255 0.24 -12.04 -18.26
N PRO A 256 1.45 -12.10 -18.84
CA PRO A 256 1.98 -13.33 -19.39
C PRO A 256 2.01 -14.48 -18.37
N VAL A 257 1.54 -15.66 -18.77
CA VAL A 257 1.47 -16.85 -17.90
C VAL A 257 2.81 -17.17 -17.22
N LYS A 258 3.93 -16.96 -17.93
CA LYS A 258 5.27 -17.19 -17.39
C LYS A 258 5.65 -16.32 -16.18
N TRP A 259 4.93 -15.18 -15.95
CA TRP A 259 5.21 -14.27 -14.83
C TRP A 259 4.47 -14.67 -13.55
N LEU A 260 3.25 -15.21 -13.69
CA LEU A 260 2.41 -15.61 -12.55
C LEU A 260 2.44 -17.13 -12.30
N GLY A 261 2.78 -17.91 -13.34
CA GLY A 261 2.75 -19.37 -13.30
C GLY A 261 1.35 -19.96 -13.57
N LYS A 262 1.31 -21.14 -14.21
CA LYS A 262 0.08 -21.83 -14.63
C LYS A 262 -0.90 -22.05 -13.47
N ARG A 263 -0.39 -22.45 -12.28
CA ARG A 263 -1.20 -22.67 -11.09
C ARG A 263 -2.03 -21.46 -10.64
N PHE A 264 -1.52 -20.25 -10.86
CA PHE A 264 -2.27 -19.02 -10.53
C PHE A 264 -3.53 -18.92 -11.40
N PHE A 265 -3.40 -19.14 -12.71
CA PHE A 265 -4.54 -19.09 -13.65
C PHE A 265 -5.55 -20.19 -13.41
N GLU A 266 -5.10 -21.42 -13.15
CA GLU A 266 -5.97 -22.55 -12.80
C GLU A 266 -6.79 -22.26 -11.53
N ARG A 267 -6.15 -21.65 -10.52
CA ARG A 267 -6.83 -21.25 -9.28
C ARG A 267 -7.83 -20.08 -9.52
N ALA A 268 -7.47 -19.10 -10.33
CA ALA A 268 -8.37 -18.01 -10.70
C ALA A 268 -9.61 -18.54 -11.43
N GLU A 269 -9.44 -19.48 -12.36
CA GLU A 269 -10.54 -20.12 -13.08
C GLU A 269 -11.43 -20.94 -12.16
N TRP A 270 -10.86 -21.68 -11.20
CA TRP A 270 -11.63 -22.39 -10.20
C TRP A 270 -12.53 -21.43 -9.39
N PHE A 271 -11.99 -20.28 -8.93
CA PHE A 271 -12.79 -19.28 -8.23
C PHE A 271 -13.86 -18.64 -9.13
N ARG A 272 -13.56 -18.43 -10.40
CA ARG A 272 -14.52 -17.90 -11.37
C ARG A 272 -15.79 -18.76 -11.45
N ILE A 273 -15.61 -20.08 -11.41
CA ILE A 273 -16.70 -21.05 -11.50
C ILE A 273 -17.42 -21.23 -10.15
N HIS A 274 -16.66 -21.41 -9.06
CA HIS A 274 -17.23 -21.87 -7.78
C HIS A 274 -17.51 -20.73 -6.79
N LYS A 275 -16.84 -19.58 -6.91
CA LYS A 275 -17.00 -18.41 -6.02
C LYS A 275 -16.97 -17.10 -6.83
N PRO A 276 -17.98 -16.84 -7.70
CA PRO A 276 -17.93 -15.74 -8.67
C PRO A 276 -17.81 -14.36 -8.04
N LEU A 277 -18.44 -14.07 -6.90
CA LEU A 277 -18.29 -12.77 -6.20
C LEU A 277 -16.88 -12.60 -5.63
N TYR A 278 -16.31 -13.66 -5.06
CA TYR A 278 -14.92 -13.65 -4.61
C TYR A 278 -13.96 -13.42 -5.79
N TYR A 279 -14.18 -14.09 -6.92
CA TYR A 279 -13.39 -13.92 -8.14
C TYR A 279 -13.46 -12.48 -8.65
N LYS A 280 -14.66 -11.90 -8.77
CA LYS A 280 -14.85 -10.52 -9.22
C LYS A 280 -14.07 -9.53 -8.36
N ASN A 281 -14.17 -9.62 -7.04
CA ASN A 281 -13.43 -8.71 -6.17
C ASN A 281 -11.92 -9.00 -6.15
N ASN A 282 -11.51 -10.22 -5.81
CA ASN A 282 -10.10 -10.51 -5.53
C ASN A 282 -9.23 -10.61 -6.79
N TYR A 283 -9.79 -11.09 -7.93
CA TYR A 283 -9.02 -11.29 -9.17
C TYR A 283 -9.26 -10.21 -10.20
N LEU A 284 -10.48 -9.67 -10.29
CA LEU A 284 -10.78 -8.59 -11.21
C LEU A 284 -10.67 -7.19 -10.58
N GLY A 285 -10.63 -7.08 -9.26
CA GLY A 285 -10.59 -5.79 -8.57
C GLY A 285 -11.91 -5.01 -8.71
N GLU A 286 -13.03 -5.71 -8.78
CA GLU A 286 -14.36 -5.11 -8.81
C GLU A 286 -14.89 -4.89 -7.39
N VAL A 287 -15.61 -3.79 -7.20
CA VAL A 287 -16.37 -3.53 -5.98
C VAL A 287 -17.65 -4.36 -6.03
N THR A 288 -17.79 -5.34 -5.13
CA THR A 288 -18.89 -6.32 -5.18
C THR A 288 -19.91 -6.19 -4.05
N GLY A 289 -19.60 -5.40 -3.01
CA GLY A 289 -20.50 -5.15 -1.88
C GLY A 289 -21.41 -3.96 -2.10
N THR A 290 -22.53 -3.96 -1.41
CA THR A 290 -23.56 -2.90 -1.51
C THR A 290 -23.24 -1.62 -0.73
N GLY A 291 -22.13 -1.63 0.04
CA GLY A 291 -21.68 -0.48 0.83
C GLY A 291 -22.46 -0.20 2.12
N GLY A 292 -23.54 -0.91 2.40
CA GLY A 292 -24.41 -0.65 3.55
C GLY A 292 -24.49 -1.73 4.62
N GLY A 293 -23.87 -2.88 4.41
CA GLY A 293 -23.98 -4.02 5.31
C GLY A 293 -22.64 -4.59 5.76
N ILE A 294 -22.59 -5.02 7.01
CA ILE A 294 -21.48 -5.85 7.53
C ILE A 294 -21.37 -7.17 6.73
N PHE A 295 -22.48 -7.58 6.11
CA PHE A 295 -22.59 -8.80 5.27
C PHE A 295 -22.81 -8.43 3.82
N ASP A 296 -21.84 -8.70 2.96
CA ASP A 296 -21.88 -8.39 1.52
C ASP A 296 -22.83 -9.29 0.72
N ASN A 297 -23.25 -10.41 1.29
CA ASN A 297 -24.10 -11.44 0.67
C ASN A 297 -25.47 -11.57 1.37
N LEU A 298 -25.96 -10.45 1.93
CA LEU A 298 -27.27 -10.43 2.59
C LEU A 298 -28.38 -10.56 1.53
N GLU A 299 -29.23 -11.58 1.72
CA GLU A 299 -30.48 -11.75 0.97
C GLU A 299 -31.67 -11.47 1.91
N ILE A 300 -32.53 -10.53 1.54
CA ILE A 300 -33.77 -10.27 2.28
C ILE A 300 -34.92 -10.90 1.51
N ARG A 301 -35.48 -11.97 2.08
CA ARG A 301 -36.60 -12.70 1.51
C ARG A 301 -37.57 -13.18 2.58
N LYS A 302 -38.77 -13.58 2.16
CA LYS A 302 -39.69 -14.27 3.05
C LYS A 302 -39.23 -15.73 3.21
N ILE A 303 -39.10 -16.17 4.45
CA ILE A 303 -38.87 -17.60 4.80
C ILE A 303 -40.25 -18.20 5.05
N SER A 304 -40.60 -19.31 4.40
CA SER A 304 -41.90 -19.94 4.57
C SER A 304 -41.98 -20.77 5.85
N ASP A 305 -43.19 -21.07 6.29
CA ASP A 305 -43.38 -21.92 7.49
C ASP A 305 -42.85 -23.35 7.24
N GLU A 306 -42.95 -23.85 6.02
CA GLU A 306 -42.41 -25.15 5.62
C GLU A 306 -40.88 -25.16 5.71
N GLU A 307 -40.21 -24.07 5.31
CA GLU A 307 -38.76 -23.93 5.43
C GLU A 307 -38.34 -23.82 6.89
N LEU A 308 -39.06 -23.05 7.72
CA LEU A 308 -38.80 -22.97 9.16
C LEU A 308 -38.89 -24.31 9.87
N MET A 309 -39.77 -25.21 9.42
CA MET A 309 -39.90 -26.57 9.97
C MET A 309 -38.68 -27.48 9.67
N THR A 310 -37.84 -27.11 8.73
CA THR A 310 -36.59 -27.84 8.42
C THR A 310 -35.41 -27.47 9.30
N PHE A 311 -35.53 -26.37 10.10
CA PHE A 311 -34.48 -25.89 10.94
C PHE A 311 -34.38 -26.74 12.21
N ASP A 312 -33.31 -27.51 12.35
CA ASP A 312 -33.13 -28.47 13.43
C ASP A 312 -32.63 -27.85 14.76
N LEU A 313 -31.90 -26.75 14.69
CA LEU A 313 -31.35 -26.03 15.85
C LEU A 313 -31.56 -24.54 15.76
N ILE A 314 -32.60 -24.05 16.40
CA ILE A 314 -32.88 -22.61 16.47
C ILE A 314 -32.18 -21.97 17.67
N ASN A 315 -31.31 -21.02 17.41
CA ASN A 315 -30.63 -20.24 18.42
C ASN A 315 -31.33 -18.90 18.69
N HIS A 316 -31.32 -18.47 19.94
CA HIS A 316 -31.92 -17.20 20.35
C HIS A 316 -30.85 -16.28 20.94
N GLY A 317 -30.74 -15.06 20.41
CA GLY A 317 -29.80 -14.05 20.87
C GLY A 317 -30.49 -12.85 21.52
N LEU A 318 -29.88 -12.29 22.56
CA LEU A 318 -30.35 -11.04 23.19
C LEU A 318 -29.18 -10.06 23.37
N ASP A 319 -29.28 -8.91 22.74
CA ASP A 319 -28.40 -7.77 22.97
C ASP A 319 -29.13 -6.70 23.79
N PHE A 320 -28.52 -6.34 24.94
CA PHE A 320 -29.09 -5.35 25.85
C PHE A 320 -28.77 -3.93 25.43
N GLY A 321 -29.76 -3.06 25.38
CA GLY A 321 -29.58 -1.67 25.06
C GLY A 321 -30.66 -0.78 25.68
N TYR A 322 -30.35 0.50 25.87
CA TYR A 322 -31.34 1.52 26.25
C TYR A 322 -31.24 2.72 25.32
N THR A 323 -30.10 3.39 25.29
CA THR A 323 -29.80 4.46 24.31
C THR A 323 -29.62 3.86 22.90
N HIS A 324 -28.89 2.77 22.86
CA HIS A 324 -28.85 1.88 21.67
C HIS A 324 -30.05 0.91 21.67
N PRO A 325 -30.43 0.35 20.55
CA PRO A 325 -31.53 -0.63 20.50
C PRO A 325 -31.27 -1.83 21.37
N GLN A 326 -32.30 -2.37 22.00
CA GLN A 326 -32.34 -3.71 22.56
C GLN A 326 -32.97 -4.65 21.54
N VAL A 327 -32.31 -5.78 21.27
CA VAL A 327 -32.69 -6.69 20.20
C VAL A 327 -32.71 -8.12 20.69
N PHE A 328 -33.79 -8.83 20.41
CA PHE A 328 -33.88 -10.29 20.50
C PHE A 328 -33.98 -10.85 19.08
N SER A 329 -33.23 -11.90 18.79
CA SER A 329 -33.24 -12.54 17.46
C SER A 329 -33.41 -14.06 17.54
N GLN A 330 -34.04 -14.63 16.51
CA GLN A 330 -34.10 -16.07 16.26
C GLN A 330 -33.28 -16.38 15.04
N ASN A 331 -32.33 -17.30 15.18
CA ASN A 331 -31.33 -17.59 14.17
C ASN A 331 -31.21 -19.09 13.96
N TYR A 332 -30.95 -19.48 12.72
CA TYR A 332 -30.53 -20.84 12.33
C TYR A 332 -29.27 -20.76 11.47
N TYR A 333 -28.31 -21.61 11.72
CA TYR A 333 -27.11 -21.68 10.94
C TYR A 333 -27.03 -23.04 10.23
N ASP A 334 -27.09 -22.99 8.90
CA ASP A 334 -26.93 -24.15 8.06
C ASP A 334 -25.44 -24.37 7.76
N TYR A 335 -24.88 -25.43 8.32
CA TYR A 335 -23.48 -25.81 8.17
C TYR A 335 -23.14 -26.35 6.77
N GLU A 336 -24.14 -26.88 6.03
CA GLU A 336 -23.91 -27.45 4.70
C GLU A 336 -23.75 -26.35 3.65
N THR A 337 -24.57 -25.31 3.76
CA THR A 337 -24.56 -24.17 2.83
C THR A 337 -23.77 -22.96 3.35
N ASP A 338 -23.22 -23.02 4.57
CA ASP A 338 -22.56 -21.90 5.26
C ASP A 338 -23.46 -20.64 5.30
N THR A 339 -24.75 -20.85 5.64
CA THR A 339 -25.78 -19.80 5.59
C THR A 339 -26.37 -19.56 6.97
N LEU A 340 -26.35 -18.28 7.41
CA LEU A 340 -27.05 -17.84 8.62
C LEU A 340 -28.43 -17.27 8.26
N TYR A 341 -29.47 -17.88 8.77
CA TYR A 341 -30.83 -17.38 8.67
C TYR A 341 -31.20 -16.59 9.92
N ILE A 342 -31.71 -15.36 9.75
CA ILE A 342 -32.28 -14.53 10.81
C ILE A 342 -33.75 -14.35 10.45
N PHE A 343 -34.67 -14.95 11.21
CA PHE A 343 -36.08 -15.03 10.82
C PHE A 343 -37.06 -14.52 11.87
N GLY A 344 -36.57 -14.24 13.07
CA GLY A 344 -37.38 -13.65 14.14
C GLY A 344 -36.64 -12.51 14.81
N GLU A 345 -37.30 -11.36 14.98
CA GLU A 345 -36.73 -10.20 15.62
C GLU A 345 -37.74 -9.50 16.52
N VAL A 346 -37.27 -9.07 17.71
CA VAL A 346 -37.97 -8.09 18.55
C VAL A 346 -36.98 -6.94 18.81
N TYR A 347 -37.30 -5.79 18.30
CA TYR A 347 -36.46 -4.58 18.38
C TYR A 347 -37.13 -3.49 19.22
N SER A 348 -36.36 -2.83 20.09
CA SER A 348 -36.87 -1.70 20.88
C SER A 348 -35.78 -0.70 21.26
N LYS A 349 -36.07 0.60 21.12
CA LYS A 349 -35.25 1.71 21.63
C LYS A 349 -35.86 2.28 22.89
N LYS A 350 -35.03 2.79 23.81
CA LYS A 350 -35.44 3.44 25.07
C LYS A 350 -36.43 2.58 25.87
N CYS A 351 -36.20 1.27 25.88
CA CYS A 351 -37.09 0.30 26.54
C CYS A 351 -36.37 -0.29 27.77
N LYS A 352 -37.05 -0.31 28.92
CA LYS A 352 -36.55 -0.98 30.14
C LYS A 352 -36.54 -2.50 29.93
N ASN A 353 -35.58 -3.22 30.52
CA ASN A 353 -35.45 -4.68 30.42
C ASN A 353 -36.77 -5.38 30.82
N SER A 354 -37.46 -4.93 31.86
CA SER A 354 -38.75 -5.50 32.30
C SER A 354 -39.87 -5.35 31.27
N THR A 355 -39.85 -4.26 30.49
CA THR A 355 -40.83 -4.06 29.40
C THR A 355 -40.47 -4.91 28.18
N PHE A 356 -39.19 -5.05 27.90
CA PHE A 356 -38.69 -5.91 26.80
C PHE A 356 -38.96 -7.38 27.10
N ALA A 357 -38.71 -7.85 28.33
CA ALA A 357 -39.01 -9.20 28.75
C ALA A 357 -40.46 -9.61 28.48
N ARG A 358 -41.42 -8.67 28.71
CA ARG A 358 -42.83 -8.94 28.38
C ARG A 358 -43.07 -9.15 26.89
N LYS A 359 -42.32 -8.48 26.00
CA LYS A 359 -42.45 -8.66 24.55
C LYS A 359 -41.95 -10.02 24.06
N ILE A 360 -40.95 -10.58 24.74
CA ILE A 360 -40.35 -11.88 24.40
C ILE A 360 -40.83 -13.01 25.33
N LYS A 361 -41.92 -12.79 26.13
CA LYS A 361 -42.40 -13.75 27.13
C LYS A 361 -42.65 -15.15 26.57
N LYS A 362 -43.06 -15.28 25.30
CA LYS A 362 -43.30 -16.56 24.64
C LYS A 362 -42.04 -17.43 24.49
N PHE A 363 -40.85 -16.86 24.71
CA PHE A 363 -39.57 -17.54 24.61
C PHE A 363 -38.95 -17.85 26.00
N MET A 364 -39.70 -17.82 27.11
CA MET A 364 -39.16 -18.11 28.44
C MET A 364 -38.58 -19.53 28.58
N ASN A 365 -39.11 -20.48 27.83
CA ASN A 365 -38.71 -21.90 27.91
C ASN A 365 -37.56 -22.29 26.98
N VAL A 366 -37.00 -21.36 26.22
CA VAL A 366 -35.86 -21.62 25.32
C VAL A 366 -34.61 -20.97 25.89
N GLU A 367 -33.42 -21.51 25.56
CA GLU A 367 -32.17 -20.92 25.93
C GLU A 367 -31.96 -19.62 25.12
N ILE A 368 -31.61 -18.53 25.84
CA ILE A 368 -31.32 -17.24 25.24
C ILE A 368 -29.88 -16.84 25.56
N ILE A 369 -29.06 -16.73 24.52
CA ILE A 369 -27.66 -16.30 24.63
C ILE A 369 -27.63 -14.76 24.65
N CYS A 370 -27.22 -14.20 25.78
CA CYS A 370 -27.19 -12.76 26.03
C CYS A 370 -25.79 -12.18 25.87
N ASP A 371 -25.67 -10.87 25.52
CA ASP A 371 -24.38 -10.19 25.61
C ASP A 371 -23.83 -10.22 27.05
N SER A 372 -22.68 -10.89 27.21
CA SER A 372 -22.01 -11.07 28.49
C SER A 372 -21.37 -9.77 29.07
N ALA A 373 -21.42 -8.66 28.36
CA ALA A 373 -21.01 -7.35 28.87
C ALA A 373 -22.02 -6.79 29.92
N ARG A 374 -23.23 -7.37 29.99
CA ARG A 374 -24.30 -6.93 30.87
C ARG A 374 -24.75 -8.07 31.80
N PRO A 375 -23.91 -8.49 32.79
CA PRO A 375 -24.26 -9.58 33.71
C PRO A 375 -25.47 -9.20 34.59
N ASP A 376 -25.67 -7.91 34.88
CA ASP A 376 -26.86 -7.38 35.55
C ASP A 376 -28.13 -7.64 34.74
N GLY A 377 -28.12 -7.39 33.45
CA GLY A 377 -29.25 -7.65 32.56
C GLY A 377 -29.58 -9.14 32.46
N ILE A 378 -28.55 -10.00 32.44
CA ILE A 378 -28.73 -11.47 32.42
C ILE A 378 -29.42 -11.92 33.72
N ALA A 379 -28.97 -11.44 34.88
CA ALA A 379 -29.57 -11.77 36.19
C ALA A 379 -31.04 -11.32 36.26
N GLU A 380 -31.36 -10.10 35.78
CA GLU A 380 -32.77 -9.64 35.71
C GLU A 380 -33.63 -10.56 34.85
N MET A 381 -33.12 -11.03 33.69
CA MET A 381 -33.86 -11.97 32.82
C MET A 381 -34.11 -13.31 33.54
N GLN A 382 -33.11 -13.82 34.26
CA GLN A 382 -33.21 -15.07 35.06
C GLN A 382 -34.24 -14.91 36.19
N ASP A 383 -34.24 -13.78 36.89
CA ASP A 383 -35.21 -13.48 37.94
C ASP A 383 -36.66 -13.44 37.42
N TRP A 384 -36.85 -13.09 36.15
CA TRP A 384 -38.16 -13.13 35.49
C TRP A 384 -38.49 -14.49 34.84
N GLY A 385 -37.67 -15.51 35.09
CA GLY A 385 -37.89 -16.88 34.68
C GLY A 385 -37.42 -17.25 33.27
N PHE A 386 -36.58 -16.44 32.63
CA PHE A 386 -35.99 -16.79 31.36
C PHE A 386 -34.76 -17.68 31.56
N ASN A 387 -34.56 -18.63 30.65
CA ASN A 387 -33.31 -19.38 30.56
C ASN A 387 -32.25 -18.57 29.81
N ALA A 388 -31.75 -17.50 30.47
CA ALA A 388 -30.77 -16.57 29.89
C ALA A 388 -29.37 -16.93 30.36
N ILE A 389 -28.43 -17.05 29.40
CA ILE A 389 -27.01 -17.33 29.65
C ILE A 389 -26.13 -16.29 28.97
N GLY A 390 -24.95 -16.01 29.51
CA GLY A 390 -24.01 -15.09 28.93
C GLY A 390 -23.20 -15.76 27.78
N ALA A 391 -23.02 -15.05 26.67
CA ALA A 391 -22.16 -15.49 25.58
C ALA A 391 -20.71 -15.72 26.05
N LYS A 392 -20.08 -16.80 25.63
CA LYS A 392 -18.68 -17.13 25.97
C LYS A 392 -17.75 -16.20 25.18
N LYS A 393 -17.13 -15.22 25.86
CA LYS A 393 -16.14 -14.29 25.27
C LYS A 393 -14.71 -14.88 25.29
N ARG A 394 -14.47 -16.08 24.77
CA ARG A 394 -13.11 -16.56 24.54
C ARG A 394 -12.77 -16.47 23.05
N TRP A 395 -12.23 -15.33 22.67
CA TRP A 395 -11.34 -15.27 21.53
C TRP A 395 -9.98 -15.80 21.98
N GLY A 396 -9.75 -17.08 21.84
CA GLY A 396 -8.45 -17.66 22.13
C GLY A 396 -7.41 -17.06 21.17
N SER A 397 -6.33 -16.56 21.73
CA SER A 397 -5.12 -16.28 20.98
C SER A 397 -4.70 -17.53 20.21
N GLY A 398 -4.92 -17.56 18.90
CA GLY A 398 -4.13 -18.34 17.95
C GLY A 398 -4.32 -19.84 17.86
N LYS A 399 -5.42 -20.46 18.33
CA LYS A 399 -5.74 -21.86 18.03
C LYS A 399 -7.25 -22.01 17.85
N GLY A 400 -7.61 -22.61 16.73
CA GLY A 400 -8.87 -23.17 16.29
C GLY A 400 -10.13 -22.80 17.06
N ARG A 401 -11.14 -22.45 16.31
CA ARG A 401 -12.52 -22.33 16.80
C ARG A 401 -12.94 -23.69 17.36
N ASP A 402 -13.02 -23.81 18.67
CA ASP A 402 -13.81 -24.84 19.33
C ASP A 402 -15.23 -24.27 19.48
N TYR A 403 -16.13 -24.76 18.66
CA TYR A 403 -17.57 -24.62 18.81
C TYR A 403 -18.10 -25.80 19.63
#